data_d4f8fc917376ad34dc561a4079168cfa
#
_entry.id   d4f8fc917376ad34dc561a4079168cfa
#
_cell.length_a   1.000
_cell.length_b   1.000
_cell.length_c   1.000
_cell.angle_alpha   90.00
_cell.angle_beta   90.00
_cell.angle_gamma   90.00
#
_symmetry.space_group_name_H-M   'P 1'
#
loop_
_entity.id
_entity.type
_entity.pdbx_description
1 polymer ?
#
loop_
_entity_poly.entity_id
_entity_poly.type
_entity_poly.pdbx_seq_one_letter_code
_entity_poly.pdbx_strand_id
1 'polypeptide(L)'
;MKLGFIGTGIITTSVVTGFCESGMENLQIVVSPRNKERAQMLHEKYPGIVSIAADNQEVVDRSDWVFAALLPKAAEDILKPLHIGPEKKFINLVATLSLKRIEEMFGPREILADVVPLTFAANRFGPVVIYPDIPEVVDLMSHVGKPVPVDTPKQIAILRSTTGLMSAYYMLLTALSSGVRETGWMSRPHGHTSPNLLGRCPARQRRGTGIWKTLPEK
;
A
#
# COMPACT_ATOMS: atom_id res chain seq x y z
N MET A 1 10.34 -7.62 -14.11
CA MET A 1 9.25 -6.64 -13.92
C MET A 1 9.81 -5.39 -13.28
N LYS A 2 9.47 -4.21 -13.83
CA LYS A 2 10.01 -2.92 -13.34
C LYS A 2 8.86 -2.06 -12.80
N LEU A 3 8.87 -1.80 -11.49
CA LEU A 3 7.87 -0.99 -10.80
C LEU A 3 8.46 0.36 -10.39
N GLY A 4 7.77 1.45 -10.69
CA GLY A 4 8.18 2.80 -10.32
C GLY A 4 7.17 3.44 -9.38
N PHE A 5 7.63 4.06 -8.30
CA PHE A 5 6.78 4.71 -7.32
C PHE A 5 7.05 6.21 -7.25
N ILE A 6 6.08 7.00 -7.74
CA ILE A 6 6.08 8.46 -7.60
C ILE A 6 5.48 8.79 -6.24
N GLY A 7 6.33 9.22 -5.32
CA GLY A 7 5.99 9.42 -3.91
C GLY A 7 6.41 8.24 -3.02
N THR A 8 7.33 8.51 -2.07
CA THR A 8 7.87 7.51 -1.13
C THR A 8 7.31 7.76 0.26
N GLY A 9 5.97 7.61 0.38
CA GLY A 9 5.22 7.74 1.63
C GLY A 9 5.08 6.42 2.38
N ILE A 10 4.23 6.40 3.44
CA ILE A 10 3.95 5.21 4.24
C ILE A 10 3.37 4.08 3.38
N ILE A 11 2.42 4.39 2.51
CA ILE A 11 1.79 3.39 1.63
C ILE A 11 2.80 2.80 0.66
N THR A 12 3.63 3.64 0.01
CA THR A 12 4.72 3.15 -0.85
C THR A 12 5.67 2.24 -0.09
N THR A 13 6.10 2.64 1.11
CA THR A 13 6.97 1.82 1.95
C THR A 13 6.35 0.46 2.22
N SER A 14 5.06 0.41 2.55
CA SER A 14 4.36 -0.84 2.84
C SER A 14 4.21 -1.73 1.61
N VAL A 15 3.82 -1.16 0.48
CA VAL A 15 3.62 -1.90 -0.78
C VAL A 15 4.95 -2.42 -1.33
N VAL A 16 5.99 -1.58 -1.34
CA VAL A 16 7.35 -1.97 -1.78
C VAL A 16 7.89 -3.08 -0.89
N THR A 17 7.75 -2.97 0.43
CA THR A 17 8.13 -4.04 1.37
C THR A 17 7.42 -5.35 1.02
N GLY A 18 6.09 -5.30 0.81
CA GLY A 18 5.31 -6.48 0.44
C GLY A 18 5.78 -7.14 -0.85
N PHE A 19 6.05 -6.34 -1.89
CA PHE A 19 6.60 -6.86 -3.14
C PHE A 19 7.98 -7.51 -2.96
N CYS A 20 8.90 -6.86 -2.25
CA CYS A 20 10.23 -7.39 -1.99
C CYS A 20 10.20 -8.72 -1.21
N GLU A 21 9.25 -8.87 -0.29
CA GLU A 21 9.07 -10.08 0.54
C GLU A 21 8.17 -11.14 -0.14
N SER A 22 7.67 -10.89 -1.35
CA SER A 22 6.73 -11.78 -2.04
C SER A 22 7.39 -12.98 -2.73
N GLY A 23 8.71 -12.92 -2.94
CA GLY A 23 9.43 -13.94 -3.71
C GLY A 23 9.34 -13.77 -5.23
N MET A 24 8.86 -12.62 -5.73
CA MET A 24 8.83 -12.33 -7.17
C MET A 24 10.24 -12.34 -7.76
N GLU A 25 10.42 -13.13 -8.80
CA GLU A 25 11.69 -13.17 -9.53
C GLU A 25 11.87 -11.96 -10.47
N ASN A 26 13.11 -11.55 -10.65
CA ASN A 26 13.49 -10.45 -11.56
C ASN A 26 12.74 -9.13 -11.29
N LEU A 27 12.41 -8.87 -10.02
CA LEU A 27 11.75 -7.64 -9.58
C LEU A 27 12.77 -6.51 -9.46
N GLN A 28 12.46 -5.37 -10.08
CA GLN A 28 13.19 -4.11 -9.92
C GLN A 28 12.20 -3.03 -9.52
N ILE A 29 12.56 -2.26 -8.50
CA ILE A 29 11.72 -1.18 -7.99
C ILE A 29 12.52 0.11 -7.98
N VAL A 30 11.93 1.17 -8.54
CA VAL A 30 12.49 2.52 -8.55
C VAL A 30 11.59 3.43 -7.72
N VAL A 31 12.14 4.08 -6.71
CA VAL A 31 11.38 4.98 -5.83
C VAL A 31 11.82 6.43 -6.00
N SER A 32 10.89 7.36 -5.84
CA SER A 32 11.16 8.80 -5.92
C SER A 32 12.02 9.27 -4.74
N PRO A 33 12.89 10.29 -4.93
CA PRO A 33 13.87 10.73 -3.93
C PRO A 33 13.30 11.68 -2.86
N ARG A 34 12.04 12.16 -2.99
CA ARG A 34 11.51 13.26 -2.17
C ARG A 34 11.58 13.00 -0.67
N ASN A 35 11.24 11.79 -0.23
CA ASN A 35 11.43 11.37 1.16
C ASN A 35 12.72 10.58 1.27
N LYS A 36 13.83 11.29 1.46
CA LYS A 36 15.19 10.72 1.46
C LYS A 36 15.34 9.59 2.49
N GLU A 37 14.83 9.78 3.69
CA GLU A 37 14.94 8.80 4.78
C GLU A 37 14.27 7.46 4.41
N ARG A 38 13.03 7.51 3.92
CA ARG A 38 12.30 6.28 3.53
C ARG A 38 12.86 5.64 2.28
N ALA A 39 13.26 6.44 1.30
CA ALA A 39 13.87 5.93 0.08
C ALA A 39 15.18 5.20 0.41
N GLN A 40 16.01 5.80 1.26
CA GLN A 40 17.26 5.22 1.71
C GLN A 40 17.04 3.94 2.52
N MET A 41 16.10 3.94 3.47
CA MET A 41 15.73 2.77 4.25
C MET A 41 15.30 1.59 3.37
N LEU A 42 14.49 1.85 2.33
CA LEU A 42 14.06 0.80 1.40
C LEU A 42 15.22 0.27 0.55
N HIS A 43 16.07 1.16 0.06
CA HIS A 43 17.25 0.78 -0.71
C HIS A 43 18.24 -0.07 0.11
N GLU A 44 18.50 0.32 1.35
CA GLU A 44 19.39 -0.42 2.26
C GLU A 44 18.82 -1.77 2.67
N LYS A 45 17.50 -1.84 2.87
CA LYS A 45 16.83 -3.08 3.24
C LYS A 45 16.74 -4.10 2.10
N TYR A 46 16.63 -3.61 0.86
CA TYR A 46 16.44 -4.46 -0.33
C TYR A 46 17.48 -4.12 -1.41
N PRO A 47 18.77 -4.31 -1.14
CA PRO A 47 19.82 -4.02 -2.11
C PRO A 47 19.67 -4.94 -3.34
N GLY A 48 19.84 -4.37 -4.52
CA GLY A 48 19.67 -5.10 -5.78
C GLY A 48 18.22 -5.15 -6.31
N ILE A 49 17.22 -4.89 -5.46
CA ILE A 49 15.81 -4.79 -5.89
C ILE A 49 15.36 -3.33 -5.97
N VAL A 50 15.60 -2.55 -4.91
CA VAL A 50 15.15 -1.17 -4.80
C VAL A 50 16.26 -0.20 -5.14
N SER A 51 16.01 0.72 -6.06
CA SER A 51 16.88 1.84 -6.41
C SER A 51 16.15 3.18 -6.22
N ILE A 52 16.93 4.23 -5.96
CA ILE A 52 16.40 5.60 -5.79
C ILE A 52 16.66 6.36 -7.08
N ALA A 53 15.65 6.98 -7.65
CA ALA A 53 15.78 7.85 -8.82
C ALA A 53 16.31 9.24 -8.43
N ALA A 54 16.87 9.97 -9.38
CA ALA A 54 17.26 11.36 -9.18
C ALA A 54 16.03 12.28 -9.09
N ASP A 55 14.97 11.98 -9.85
CA ASP A 55 13.71 12.71 -9.86
C ASP A 55 12.53 11.79 -10.22
N ASN A 56 11.32 12.38 -10.35
CA ASN A 56 10.11 11.63 -10.70
C ASN A 56 10.06 11.22 -12.17
N GLN A 57 10.73 11.94 -13.08
CA GLN A 57 10.78 11.55 -14.48
C GLN A 57 11.62 10.29 -14.65
N GLU A 58 12.75 10.21 -13.98
CA GLU A 58 13.58 9.00 -13.99
C GLU A 58 12.82 7.78 -13.43
N VAL A 59 11.92 7.98 -12.43
CA VAL A 59 11.04 6.89 -11.97
C VAL A 59 10.19 6.37 -13.13
N VAL A 60 9.57 7.26 -13.91
CA VAL A 60 8.75 6.89 -15.08
C VAL A 60 9.57 6.19 -16.14
N ASP A 61 10.74 6.77 -16.50
CA ASP A 61 11.55 6.28 -17.60
C ASP A 61 12.08 4.85 -17.35
N ARG A 62 12.41 4.54 -16.10
CA ARG A 62 12.99 3.26 -15.67
C ARG A 62 11.99 2.17 -15.35
N SER A 63 10.68 2.46 -15.39
CA SER A 63 9.63 1.51 -14.98
C SER A 63 8.65 1.20 -16.10
N ASP A 64 8.06 0.00 -16.06
CA ASP A 64 6.96 -0.43 -16.91
C ASP A 64 5.61 -0.12 -16.25
N TRP A 65 5.56 -0.25 -14.92
CA TRP A 65 4.41 0.05 -14.07
C TRP A 65 4.71 1.28 -13.22
N VAL A 66 3.89 2.31 -13.35
CA VAL A 66 4.02 3.57 -12.63
C VAL A 66 2.93 3.67 -11.56
N PHE A 67 3.34 3.74 -10.30
CA PHE A 67 2.45 3.92 -9.15
C PHE A 67 2.50 5.39 -8.70
N ALA A 68 1.36 6.07 -8.75
CA ALA A 68 1.21 7.39 -8.17
C ALA A 68 0.75 7.29 -6.70
N ALA A 69 1.65 7.58 -5.76
CA ALA A 69 1.43 7.45 -4.32
C ALA A 69 1.70 8.80 -3.60
N LEU A 70 0.96 9.81 -4.00
CA LEU A 70 1.15 11.20 -3.61
C LEU A 70 0.08 11.68 -2.62
N LEU A 71 0.39 12.74 -1.89
CA LEU A 71 -0.61 13.45 -1.12
C LEU A 71 -1.63 14.12 -2.06
N PRO A 72 -2.94 14.04 -1.77
CA PRO A 72 -3.99 14.58 -2.64
C PRO A 72 -3.76 16.01 -3.13
N LYS A 73 -3.35 16.91 -2.23
CA LYS A 73 -3.15 18.34 -2.54
C LYS A 73 -1.99 18.63 -3.50
N ALA A 74 -1.03 17.71 -3.61
CA ALA A 74 0.17 17.91 -4.42
C ALA A 74 0.21 17.00 -5.65
N ALA A 75 -0.75 16.10 -5.80
CA ALA A 75 -0.69 15.05 -6.80
C ALA A 75 -0.67 15.60 -8.24
N GLU A 76 -1.60 16.49 -8.57
CA GLU A 76 -1.67 17.05 -9.93
C GLU A 76 -0.43 17.89 -10.27
N ASP A 77 0.03 18.73 -9.35
CA ASP A 77 1.20 19.61 -9.59
C ASP A 77 2.48 18.79 -9.80
N ILE A 78 2.58 17.63 -9.15
CA ILE A 78 3.74 16.74 -9.31
C ILE A 78 3.61 15.90 -10.59
N LEU A 79 2.41 15.47 -10.95
CA LEU A 79 2.19 14.59 -12.10
C LEU A 79 2.16 15.37 -13.43
N LYS A 80 1.53 16.54 -13.50
CA LYS A 80 1.37 17.31 -14.74
C LYS A 80 2.66 17.56 -15.55
N PRO A 81 3.82 17.87 -14.92
CA PRO A 81 5.05 18.10 -15.68
C PRO A 81 5.70 16.81 -16.19
N LEU A 82 5.23 15.62 -15.79
CA LEU A 82 5.84 14.35 -16.16
C LEU A 82 5.39 13.89 -17.55
N HIS A 83 6.31 13.31 -18.28
CA HIS A 83 6.04 12.66 -19.54
C HIS A 83 5.80 11.17 -19.30
N ILE A 84 4.52 10.76 -19.32
CA ILE A 84 4.13 9.35 -19.08
C ILE A 84 3.49 8.81 -20.35
N GLY A 85 4.25 8.05 -21.12
CA GLY A 85 3.82 7.49 -22.39
C GLY A 85 2.63 6.52 -22.24
N PRO A 86 1.86 6.28 -23.32
CA PRO A 86 0.69 5.42 -23.31
C PRO A 86 1.02 3.95 -23.04
N GLU A 87 2.26 3.52 -23.29
CA GLU A 87 2.76 2.17 -23.00
C GLU A 87 2.97 1.90 -21.52
N LYS A 88 3.01 2.94 -20.69
CA LYS A 88 3.19 2.78 -19.24
C LYS A 88 1.88 2.35 -18.58
N LYS A 89 1.92 1.26 -17.83
CA LYS A 89 0.83 0.80 -16.99
C LYS A 89 0.74 1.69 -15.77
N PHE A 90 -0.41 2.29 -15.49
CA PHE A 90 -0.54 3.30 -14.45
C PHE A 90 -1.47 2.84 -13.32
N ILE A 91 -0.95 2.86 -12.11
CA ILE A 91 -1.67 2.52 -10.89
C ILE A 91 -1.82 3.76 -10.01
N ASN A 92 -3.05 4.19 -9.81
CA ASN A 92 -3.36 5.31 -8.94
C ASN A 92 -3.60 4.85 -7.49
N LEU A 93 -2.82 5.40 -6.56
CA LEU A 93 -3.03 5.22 -5.12
C LEU A 93 -3.51 6.54 -4.45
N VAL A 94 -3.74 7.59 -5.24
CA VAL A 94 -4.15 8.91 -4.74
C VAL A 94 -5.65 8.97 -4.55
N ALA A 95 -6.10 9.18 -3.34
CA ALA A 95 -7.53 9.09 -2.97
C ALA A 95 -8.46 10.04 -3.73
N THR A 96 -7.99 11.22 -4.12
CA THR A 96 -8.82 12.27 -4.73
C THR A 96 -8.61 12.45 -6.22
N LEU A 97 -7.70 11.70 -6.81
CA LEU A 97 -7.41 11.76 -8.24
C LEU A 97 -8.20 10.66 -8.96
N SER A 98 -9.14 11.06 -9.82
CA SER A 98 -9.94 10.11 -10.59
C SER A 98 -9.18 9.57 -11.80
N LEU A 99 -9.52 8.34 -12.24
CA LEU A 99 -8.96 7.76 -13.46
C LEU A 99 -9.24 8.65 -14.69
N LYS A 100 -10.44 9.22 -14.78
CA LYS A 100 -10.77 10.18 -15.83
C LYS A 100 -9.80 11.37 -15.87
N ARG A 101 -9.44 11.89 -14.69
CA ARG A 101 -8.49 13.00 -14.61
C ARG A 101 -7.08 12.60 -15.04
N ILE A 102 -6.68 11.37 -14.77
CA ILE A 102 -5.40 10.82 -15.24
C ILE A 102 -5.41 10.67 -16.77
N GLU A 103 -6.49 10.18 -17.37
CA GLU A 103 -6.65 10.11 -18.82
C GLU A 103 -6.64 11.48 -19.48
N GLU A 104 -7.23 12.49 -18.86
CA GLU A 104 -7.16 13.89 -19.34
C GLU A 104 -5.74 14.44 -19.36
N MET A 105 -4.90 14.04 -18.40
CA MET A 105 -3.51 14.50 -18.30
C MET A 105 -2.55 13.77 -19.25
N PHE A 106 -2.73 12.46 -19.40
CA PHE A 106 -1.73 11.60 -20.04
C PHE A 106 -2.27 10.79 -21.24
N GLY A 107 -3.55 10.96 -21.58
CA GLY A 107 -4.21 10.18 -22.62
C GLY A 107 -4.59 8.76 -22.18
N PRO A 108 -5.35 8.06 -23.07
CA PRO A 108 -5.78 6.69 -22.83
C PRO A 108 -4.58 5.72 -22.79
N ARG A 109 -4.74 4.66 -21.99
CA ARG A 109 -3.73 3.61 -21.85
C ARG A 109 -4.36 2.26 -21.59
N GLU A 110 -3.62 1.20 -21.90
CA GLU A 110 -4.11 -0.18 -21.77
C GLU A 110 -4.45 -0.53 -20.31
N ILE A 111 -3.56 -0.18 -19.38
CA ILE A 111 -3.77 -0.44 -17.95
C ILE A 111 -3.77 0.89 -17.20
N LEU A 112 -4.94 1.23 -16.68
CA LEU A 112 -5.17 2.34 -15.76
C LEU A 112 -6.09 1.86 -14.65
N ALA A 113 -5.58 1.77 -13.44
CA ALA A 113 -6.35 1.27 -12.31
C ALA A 113 -6.20 2.15 -11.06
N ASP A 114 -7.27 2.22 -10.30
CA ASP A 114 -7.34 2.80 -8.97
C ASP A 114 -7.17 1.67 -7.95
N VAL A 115 -6.22 1.77 -7.05
CA VAL A 115 -5.91 0.73 -6.08
C VAL A 115 -5.82 1.33 -4.68
N VAL A 116 -6.43 0.67 -3.72
CA VAL A 116 -6.44 1.09 -2.30
C VAL A 116 -5.78 0.01 -1.45
N PRO A 117 -4.46 0.01 -1.34
CA PRO A 117 -3.76 -0.85 -0.40
C PRO A 117 -3.82 -0.26 1.00
N LEU A 118 -3.64 -1.11 2.00
CA LEU A 118 -3.45 -0.72 3.39
C LEU A 118 -1.98 -0.90 3.81
N THR A 119 -1.61 -0.35 4.96
CA THR A 119 -0.26 -0.52 5.52
C THR A 119 0.08 -1.98 5.82
N PHE A 120 -0.93 -2.85 5.94
CA PHE A 120 -0.77 -4.30 6.08
C PHE A 120 -0.15 -4.98 4.84
N ALA A 121 -0.11 -4.29 3.71
CA ALA A 121 0.58 -4.75 2.50
C ALA A 121 2.05 -5.09 2.75
N ALA A 122 2.70 -4.45 3.72
CA ALA A 122 4.07 -4.79 4.15
C ALA A 122 4.20 -6.24 4.64
N ASN A 123 3.13 -6.82 5.16
CA ASN A 123 3.07 -8.22 5.62
C ASN A 123 2.33 -9.11 4.62
N ARG A 124 2.04 -8.61 3.43
CA ARG A 124 1.26 -9.29 2.37
C ARG A 124 -0.12 -9.75 2.89
N PHE A 125 -0.74 -8.88 3.67
CA PHE A 125 -1.99 -9.18 4.36
C PHE A 125 -3.00 -8.05 4.21
N GLY A 126 -4.29 -8.41 4.33
CA GLY A 126 -5.39 -7.48 4.25
C GLY A 126 -5.91 -7.27 2.83
N PRO A 127 -7.06 -6.58 2.71
CA PRO A 127 -7.68 -6.32 1.42
C PRO A 127 -6.90 -5.26 0.62
N VAL A 128 -6.84 -5.46 -0.69
CA VAL A 128 -6.37 -4.47 -1.67
C VAL A 128 -7.51 -4.24 -2.65
N VAL A 129 -8.21 -3.13 -2.53
CA VAL A 129 -9.35 -2.82 -3.41
C VAL A 129 -8.82 -2.32 -4.75
N ILE A 130 -9.41 -2.80 -5.85
CA ILE A 130 -8.95 -2.55 -7.22
C ILE A 130 -10.14 -2.15 -8.09
N TYR A 131 -10.00 -1.07 -8.85
CA TYR A 131 -10.97 -0.63 -9.86
C TYR A 131 -10.25 -0.08 -11.09
N PRO A 132 -10.66 -0.43 -12.31
CA PRO A 132 -11.57 -1.53 -12.65
C PRO A 132 -10.94 -2.90 -12.39
N ASP A 133 -11.72 -3.96 -12.54
CA ASP A 133 -11.23 -5.35 -12.47
C ASP A 133 -10.38 -5.67 -13.71
N ILE A 134 -9.06 -5.50 -13.57
CA ILE A 134 -8.09 -5.81 -14.62
C ILE A 134 -7.25 -7.00 -14.12
N PRO A 135 -7.29 -8.15 -14.81
CA PRO A 135 -6.62 -9.36 -14.37
C PRO A 135 -5.14 -9.19 -14.04
N GLU A 136 -4.38 -8.42 -14.83
CA GLU A 136 -2.96 -8.18 -14.59
C GLU A 136 -2.71 -7.35 -13.33
N VAL A 137 -3.62 -6.42 -13.01
CA VAL A 137 -3.54 -5.63 -11.76
C VAL A 137 -3.90 -6.50 -10.57
N VAL A 138 -4.93 -7.34 -10.70
CA VAL A 138 -5.34 -8.29 -9.66
C VAL A 138 -4.21 -9.27 -9.35
N ASP A 139 -3.58 -9.84 -10.37
CA ASP A 139 -2.42 -10.73 -10.21
C ASP A 139 -1.26 -10.02 -9.51
N LEU A 140 -0.85 -8.85 -10.03
CA LEU A 140 0.22 -8.06 -9.42
C LEU A 140 -0.07 -7.75 -7.95
N MET A 141 -1.26 -7.28 -7.62
CA MET A 141 -1.59 -6.88 -6.25
C MET A 141 -1.82 -8.06 -5.30
N SER A 142 -2.00 -9.29 -5.83
CA SER A 142 -2.07 -10.53 -5.03
C SER A 142 -0.78 -10.79 -4.26
N HIS A 143 0.34 -10.29 -4.73
CA HIS A 143 1.64 -10.39 -4.08
C HIS A 143 1.75 -9.56 -2.79
N VAL A 144 0.89 -8.56 -2.59
CA VAL A 144 0.95 -7.65 -1.44
C VAL A 144 -0.29 -7.70 -0.54
N GLY A 145 -1.31 -8.48 -0.91
CA GLY A 145 -2.51 -8.65 -0.10
C GLY A 145 -3.56 -9.48 -0.79
N LYS A 146 -4.79 -9.46 -0.27
CA LYS A 146 -5.94 -10.12 -0.90
C LYS A 146 -6.63 -9.15 -1.85
N PRO A 147 -6.58 -9.34 -3.17
CA PRO A 147 -7.28 -8.49 -4.12
C PRO A 147 -8.80 -8.51 -3.88
N VAL A 148 -9.42 -7.34 -3.99
CA VAL A 148 -10.87 -7.12 -3.92
C VAL A 148 -11.23 -6.25 -5.12
N PRO A 149 -11.39 -6.85 -6.31
CA PRO A 149 -11.83 -6.11 -7.49
C PRO A 149 -13.26 -5.62 -7.31
N VAL A 150 -13.54 -4.45 -7.86
CA VAL A 150 -14.87 -3.83 -7.85
C VAL A 150 -15.23 -3.28 -9.23
N ASP A 151 -16.54 -3.24 -9.53
CA ASP A 151 -17.05 -2.96 -10.88
C ASP A 151 -17.31 -1.47 -11.15
N THR A 152 -17.40 -0.66 -10.08
CA THR A 152 -17.81 0.74 -10.24
C THR A 152 -16.96 1.71 -9.41
N PRO A 153 -16.80 2.96 -9.92
CA PRO A 153 -16.14 4.02 -9.15
C PRO A 153 -16.80 4.30 -7.80
N LYS A 154 -18.10 4.06 -7.69
CA LYS A 154 -18.85 4.25 -6.44
C LYS A 154 -18.46 3.22 -5.39
N GLN A 155 -18.28 1.96 -5.79
CA GLN A 155 -17.85 0.90 -4.86
C GLN A 155 -16.45 1.18 -4.30
N ILE A 156 -15.47 1.54 -5.14
CA ILE A 156 -14.13 1.86 -4.63
C ILE A 156 -14.15 3.11 -3.74
N ALA A 157 -14.97 4.12 -4.04
CA ALA A 157 -15.11 5.31 -3.21
C ALA A 157 -15.68 4.98 -1.82
N ILE A 158 -16.68 4.11 -1.74
CA ILE A 158 -17.25 3.64 -0.47
C ILE A 158 -16.19 2.87 0.34
N LEU A 159 -15.51 1.90 -0.28
CA LEU A 159 -14.48 1.11 0.40
C LEU A 159 -13.29 1.97 0.82
N ARG A 160 -12.90 2.95 0.01
CA ARG A 160 -11.87 3.94 0.38
C ARG A 160 -12.28 4.77 1.58
N SER A 161 -13.56 5.15 1.70
CA SER A 161 -14.08 5.91 2.84
C SER A 161 -13.94 5.11 4.15
N THR A 162 -14.13 3.80 4.11
CA THR A 162 -13.95 2.95 5.29
C THR A 162 -12.52 2.93 5.80
N THR A 163 -11.53 3.14 4.92
CA THR A 163 -10.12 3.22 5.35
C THR A 163 -9.84 4.46 6.18
N GLY A 164 -10.65 5.53 6.05
CA GLY A 164 -10.55 6.73 6.88
C GLY A 164 -10.81 6.45 8.38
N LEU A 165 -11.61 5.43 8.70
CA LEU A 165 -11.86 4.99 10.08
C LEU A 165 -10.60 4.44 10.75
N MET A 166 -9.63 3.94 9.96
CA MET A 166 -8.37 3.43 10.49
C MET A 166 -7.59 4.50 11.26
N SER A 167 -7.62 5.75 10.81
CA SER A 167 -6.96 6.85 11.53
C SER A 167 -7.58 7.09 12.89
N ALA A 168 -8.91 7.13 12.97
CA ALA A 168 -9.63 7.28 14.23
C ALA A 168 -9.38 6.08 15.17
N TYR A 169 -9.36 4.87 14.62
CA TYR A 169 -9.06 3.65 15.37
C TYR A 169 -7.63 3.69 15.95
N TYR A 170 -6.62 4.06 15.18
CA TYR A 170 -5.26 4.20 15.68
C TYR A 170 -5.11 5.32 16.71
N MET A 171 -5.81 6.45 16.55
CA MET A 171 -5.84 7.51 17.55
C MET A 171 -6.45 7.02 18.86
N LEU A 172 -7.55 6.27 18.80
CA LEU A 172 -8.18 5.67 19.98
C LEU A 172 -7.21 4.69 20.68
N LEU A 173 -6.59 3.78 19.93
CA LEU A 173 -5.61 2.85 20.50
C LEU A 173 -4.42 3.57 21.12
N THR A 174 -3.94 4.66 20.51
CA THR A 174 -2.86 5.46 21.05
C THR A 174 -3.25 6.14 22.36
N ALA A 175 -4.44 6.75 22.41
CA ALA A 175 -4.94 7.38 23.61
C ALA A 175 -5.11 6.38 24.76
N LEU A 176 -5.68 5.21 24.49
CA LEU A 176 -5.82 4.14 25.48
C LEU A 176 -4.44 3.64 25.96
N SER A 177 -3.50 3.45 25.06
CA SER A 177 -2.14 3.00 25.42
C SER A 177 -1.40 4.03 26.26
N SER A 178 -1.57 5.33 25.99
CA SER A 178 -1.00 6.42 26.77
C SER A 178 -1.59 6.46 28.18
N GLY A 179 -2.91 6.38 28.30
CA GLY A 179 -3.59 6.32 29.60
C GLY A 179 -3.12 5.12 30.45
N VAL A 180 -2.94 3.94 29.83
CA VAL A 180 -2.42 2.75 30.54
C VAL A 180 -0.98 2.96 30.99
N ARG A 181 -0.13 3.66 30.23
CA ARG A 181 1.24 4.01 30.63
C ARG A 181 1.27 4.98 31.80
N GLU A 182 0.40 5.99 31.79
CA GLU A 182 0.30 7.00 32.87
C GLU A 182 -0.12 6.37 34.22
N THR A 183 -0.91 5.31 34.19
CA THR A 183 -1.28 4.56 35.42
C THR A 183 -0.14 3.72 36.00
N GLY A 184 1.03 3.65 35.35
CA GLY A 184 2.15 2.83 35.76
C GLY A 184 1.91 1.32 35.68
N TRP A 185 0.78 0.88 35.11
CA TRP A 185 0.43 -0.53 35.02
C TRP A 185 1.40 -1.34 34.14
N MET A 186 1.97 -0.70 33.10
CA MET A 186 2.99 -1.31 32.25
C MET A 186 4.42 -1.26 32.85
N SER A 187 4.64 -0.59 33.97
CA SER A 187 5.94 -0.50 34.65
C SER A 187 6.21 -1.66 35.61
N ARG A 188 5.25 -2.56 35.81
CA ARG A 188 5.49 -3.76 36.63
C ARG A 188 6.23 -4.81 35.78
N PRO A 189 7.34 -5.37 36.28
CA PRO A 189 8.07 -6.42 35.58
C PRO A 189 7.30 -7.75 35.74
N HIS A 190 6.21 -7.89 35.04
CA HIS A 190 5.62 -9.19 34.77
C HIS A 190 6.35 -9.72 33.55
N GLY A 191 7.16 -10.76 33.76
CA GLY A 191 7.92 -11.41 32.72
C GLY A 191 7.01 -11.71 31.51
N HIS A 192 7.55 -11.40 30.32
CA HIS A 192 6.97 -11.73 29.01
C HIS A 192 5.80 -10.90 28.49
N THR A 193 5.80 -9.58 28.62
CA THR A 193 5.06 -8.74 27.67
C THR A 193 6.03 -7.86 26.90
N SER A 194 6.38 -8.34 25.70
CA SER A 194 7.16 -7.59 24.71
C SER A 194 6.45 -6.26 24.39
N PRO A 195 7.19 -5.14 24.17
CA PRO A 195 6.61 -3.85 23.77
C PRO A 195 5.92 -3.84 22.40
N ASN A 196 5.72 -4.99 21.80
CA ASN A 196 5.11 -5.19 20.49
C ASN A 196 3.62 -5.58 20.52
N LEU A 197 2.85 -5.20 21.55
CA LEU A 197 1.42 -5.52 21.64
C LEU A 197 0.57 -4.91 20.51
N LEU A 198 1.10 -3.95 19.77
CA LEU A 198 0.43 -3.35 18.60
C LEU A 198 1.05 -3.75 17.25
N GLY A 199 2.08 -4.60 17.25
CA GLY A 199 2.84 -4.95 16.04
C GLY A 199 2.85 -6.41 15.62
N ARG A 200 2.30 -7.33 16.42
CA ARG A 200 2.22 -8.75 16.05
C ARG A 200 0.86 -9.33 16.40
N CYS A 201 -0.05 -9.38 15.45
CA CYS A 201 -0.98 -10.51 15.41
C CYS A 201 -0.12 -11.79 15.28
N PRO A 202 -0.21 -12.75 16.22
CA PRO A 202 0.53 -14.01 16.08
C PRO A 202 0.05 -14.70 14.80
N ALA A 203 0.98 -15.00 13.91
CA ALA A 203 0.75 -15.90 12.81
C ALA A 203 0.20 -17.21 13.42
N ARG A 204 -1.06 -17.50 13.15
CA ARG A 204 -1.76 -18.69 13.63
C ARG A 204 -1.11 -19.90 12.99
N GLN A 205 -0.25 -20.59 13.74
CA GLN A 205 0.15 -21.95 13.42
C GLN A 205 -1.11 -22.79 13.26
N ARG A 206 -1.31 -23.29 12.04
CA ARG A 206 -2.34 -24.29 11.75
C ARG A 206 -2.01 -25.56 12.55
N ARG A 207 -2.65 -25.75 13.69
CA ARG A 207 -2.94 -27.08 14.21
C ARG A 207 -4.46 -27.21 14.28
N GLY A 208 -4.95 -28.17 13.52
CA GLY A 208 -6.36 -28.47 13.47
C GLY A 208 -6.86 -28.95 14.82
N THR A 209 -7.94 -28.42 15.26
CA THR A 209 -9.05 -29.10 15.94
C THR A 209 -10.24 -28.18 15.80
N GLY A 210 -11.30 -28.71 15.21
CA GLY A 210 -12.55 -27.98 14.96
C GLY A 210 -13.21 -27.54 16.22
N ILE A 211 -13.89 -26.42 16.14
CA ILE A 211 -15.16 -26.05 16.81
C ILE A 211 -15.53 -24.69 16.19
N TRP A 212 -16.18 -24.70 15.02
CA TRP A 212 -17.16 -23.70 14.64
C TRP A 212 -18.42 -24.47 14.25
N LYS A 213 -19.29 -24.71 15.24
CA LYS A 213 -20.64 -25.12 14.98
C LYS A 213 -21.43 -23.93 14.43
N THR A 214 -22.06 -24.17 13.34
CA THR A 214 -23.07 -23.41 12.63
C THR A 214 -24.05 -22.68 13.54
N LEU A 215 -24.22 -21.37 13.32
CA LEU A 215 -25.40 -20.63 13.75
C LEU A 215 -26.53 -20.93 12.76
N PRO A 216 -27.76 -21.21 13.20
CA PRO A 216 -28.89 -21.44 12.31
C PRO A 216 -29.36 -20.13 11.67
N GLU A 217 -29.69 -20.21 10.39
CA GLU A 217 -30.44 -19.20 9.64
C GLU A 217 -31.82 -18.97 10.28
N LYS A 218 -32.15 -17.71 10.50
CA LYS A 218 -33.52 -17.18 10.54
C LYS A 218 -33.56 -15.84 9.82
#